data_3b71c1aba08f8a3dbae5ba7d7cae4010
#
_entry.id   3b71c1aba08f8a3dbae5ba7d7cae4010
#
_cell.length_a   1.000
_cell.length_b   1.000
_cell.length_c   1.000
_cell.angle_alpha   90.00
_cell.angle_beta   90.00
_cell.angle_gamma   90.00
#
_symmetry.space_group_name_H-M   'P 1'
#
loop_
_entity.id
_entity.type
_entity.pdbx_description
1 polymer ?
#
loop_
_entity_poly.entity_id
_entity_poly.type
_entity_poly.pdbx_seq_one_letter_code
_entity_poly.pdbx_strand_id
1 'polypeptide(L)' 'LDIDSKMEEAIKCVIEAGQASTSLLQRRLKVGYARAGRMIDDMEQMGVVGPHQGSKPRDVLMTYNEWLERRNALENRAD' A
#
# COMPACT_ATOMS: atom_id res chain seq x y z
N LEU A 1 -11.12 -9.11 8.05
CA LEU A 1 -10.19 -8.77 6.96
C LEU A 1 -8.77 -9.01 7.41
N ASP A 2 -8.09 -9.90 6.69
CA ASP A 2 -6.70 -10.20 7.00
C ASP A 2 -5.78 -9.18 6.35
N ILE A 3 -5.60 -8.06 7.04
CA ILE A 3 -4.67 -7.05 6.58
C ILE A 3 -3.31 -7.33 7.21
N ASP A 4 -2.27 -7.31 6.39
CA ASP A 4 -0.92 -7.53 6.86
C ASP A 4 -0.59 -6.54 7.98
N SER A 5 0.04 -7.03 9.03
CA SER A 5 0.39 -6.19 10.19
C SER A 5 1.32 -5.04 9.83
N LYS A 6 2.04 -5.14 8.70
CA LYS A 6 2.92 -4.08 8.23
C LYS A 6 2.29 -3.23 7.15
N MET A 7 0.99 -3.36 6.93
CA MET A 7 0.32 -2.64 5.84
C MET A 7 0.41 -1.13 6.00
N GLU A 8 0.22 -0.60 7.19
CA GLU A 8 0.32 0.85 7.39
C GLU A 8 1.71 1.39 7.07
N GLU A 9 2.74 0.67 7.50
CA GLU A 9 4.11 1.04 7.17
C GLU A 9 4.34 0.99 5.65
N ALA A 10 3.80 -0.04 5.00
CA ALA A 10 3.95 -0.21 3.57
C ALA A 10 3.27 0.92 2.81
N ILE A 11 2.06 1.29 3.21
CA ILE A 11 1.32 2.37 2.57
C ILE A 11 2.08 3.70 2.72
N LYS A 12 2.54 3.98 3.92
CA LYS A 12 3.33 5.19 4.16
C LYS A 12 4.59 5.19 3.30
N CYS A 13 5.24 4.04 3.20
CA CYS A 13 6.45 3.89 2.42
C CYS A 13 6.23 4.21 0.93
N VAL A 14 5.16 3.66 0.32
CA VAL A 14 4.92 3.91 -1.11
C VAL A 14 4.46 5.35 -1.35
N ILE A 15 3.69 5.91 -0.43
CA ILE A 15 3.26 7.31 -0.57
C ILE A 15 4.47 8.25 -0.49
N GLU A 16 5.36 8.03 0.45
CA GLU A 16 6.56 8.84 0.58
C GLU A 16 7.49 8.70 -0.62
N ALA A 17 7.59 7.50 -1.16
CA ALA A 17 8.42 7.25 -2.32
C ALA A 17 7.80 7.75 -3.62
N GLY A 18 6.48 7.91 -3.64
CA GLY A 18 5.77 8.35 -4.82
C GLY A 18 5.57 7.26 -5.86
N GLN A 19 5.86 6.02 -5.50
CA GLN A 19 5.69 4.88 -6.40
C GLN A 19 5.64 3.60 -5.58
N ALA A 20 5.00 2.57 -6.12
CA ALA A 20 4.85 1.29 -5.43
C ALA A 20 5.53 0.18 -6.21
N SER A 21 6.51 -0.47 -5.59
CA SER A 21 7.15 -1.63 -6.18
C SER A 21 7.44 -2.66 -5.10
N THR A 22 7.49 -3.93 -5.50
CA THR A 22 7.80 -5.01 -4.56
C THR A 22 9.21 -4.84 -4.00
N SER A 23 10.17 -4.44 -4.85
CA SER A 23 11.55 -4.27 -4.39
C SER A 23 11.68 -3.18 -3.34
N LEU A 24 10.89 -2.12 -3.45
CA LEU A 24 10.90 -1.05 -2.45
C LEU A 24 10.46 -1.61 -1.09
N LEU A 25 9.35 -2.35 -1.06
CA LEU A 25 8.84 -2.91 0.18
C LEU A 25 9.77 -3.96 0.76
N GLN A 26 10.38 -4.77 -0.09
CA GLN A 26 11.34 -5.76 0.38
C GLN A 26 12.49 -5.10 1.13
N ARG A 27 13.02 -4.01 0.58
CA ARG A 27 14.13 -3.31 1.20
C ARG A 27 13.74 -2.56 2.47
N ARG A 28 12.61 -1.85 2.40
CA ARG A 28 12.20 -0.98 3.50
C ARG A 28 11.61 -1.75 4.67
N LEU A 29 10.83 -2.77 4.38
CA LEU A 29 10.13 -3.52 5.42
C LEU A 29 10.79 -4.85 5.72
N LYS A 30 11.78 -5.24 4.94
CA LYS A 30 12.50 -6.51 5.10
C LYS A 30 11.54 -7.71 5.08
N VAL A 31 10.66 -7.70 4.08
CA VAL A 31 9.72 -8.80 3.83
C VAL A 31 10.09 -9.52 2.55
N GLY A 32 9.56 -10.72 2.39
CA GLY A 32 9.81 -11.50 1.19
C GLY A 32 9.02 -10.99 -0.02
N TYR A 33 9.39 -11.49 -1.19
CA TYR A 33 8.80 -11.04 -2.45
C TYR A 33 7.30 -11.29 -2.49
N ALA A 34 6.87 -12.50 -2.12
CA ALA A 34 5.46 -12.85 -2.18
C ALA A 34 4.61 -11.99 -1.26
N ARG A 35 5.12 -11.72 -0.05
CA ARG A 35 4.41 -10.88 0.91
C ARG A 35 4.32 -9.44 0.41
N ALA A 36 5.43 -8.92 -0.13
CA ALA A 36 5.44 -7.57 -0.68
C ALA A 36 4.45 -7.44 -1.84
N GLY A 37 4.41 -8.43 -2.73
CA GLY A 37 3.47 -8.42 -3.85
C GLY A 37 2.03 -8.43 -3.38
N ARG A 38 1.72 -9.25 -2.38
CA ARG A 38 0.36 -9.32 -1.83
C ARG A 38 -0.04 -7.99 -1.21
N MET A 39 0.88 -7.34 -0.50
CA MET A 39 0.58 -6.04 0.09
C MET A 39 0.24 -5.01 -0.97
N ILE A 40 0.98 -5.00 -2.08
CA ILE A 40 0.71 -4.06 -3.16
C ILE A 40 -0.63 -4.35 -3.83
N ASP A 41 -0.97 -5.63 -4.01
CA ASP A 41 -2.27 -6.00 -4.57
C ASP A 41 -3.41 -5.53 -3.66
N ASP A 42 -3.23 -5.67 -2.35
CA ASP A 42 -4.22 -5.18 -1.40
C ASP A 42 -4.34 -3.65 -1.48
N MET A 43 -3.22 -2.95 -1.65
CA MET A 43 -3.25 -1.50 -1.81
C MET A 43 -4.02 -1.07 -3.06
N GLU A 44 -3.96 -1.87 -4.11
CA GLU A 44 -4.74 -1.58 -5.32
C GLU A 44 -6.24 -1.64 -5.00
N GLN A 45 -6.65 -2.67 -4.27
CA GLN A 45 -8.06 -2.80 -3.89
C GLN A 45 -8.51 -1.70 -2.95
N MET A 46 -7.58 -1.18 -2.16
CA MET A 46 -7.87 -0.07 -1.26
C MET A 46 -7.86 1.29 -1.97
N GLY A 47 -7.43 1.33 -3.23
CA GLY A 47 -7.35 2.58 -3.97
C GLY A 47 -6.10 3.40 -3.70
N VAL A 48 -5.13 2.83 -3.01
CA VAL A 48 -3.88 3.54 -2.70
C VAL A 48 -2.95 3.58 -3.90
N VAL A 49 -2.92 2.49 -4.69
CA VAL A 49 -2.06 2.42 -5.87
C VAL A 49 -2.87 1.97 -7.07
N GLY A 50 -2.34 2.26 -8.24
CA GLY A 50 -2.96 1.89 -9.50
C GLY A 50 -2.64 0.46 -9.91
N PRO A 51 -3.12 0.06 -11.09
CA PRO A 51 -2.93 -1.30 -11.57
C PRO A 51 -1.49 -1.56 -12.00
N HIS A 52 -1.17 -2.83 -12.13
CA HIS A 52 0.14 -3.28 -12.59
C HIS A 52 0.46 -2.67 -13.97
N GLN A 53 1.68 -2.19 -14.15
CA GLN A 53 2.12 -1.50 -15.36
C GLN A 53 3.35 -2.17 -15.98
N GLY A 54 3.35 -3.49 -16.04
CA GLY A 54 4.50 -4.21 -16.57
C GLY A 54 5.70 -4.08 -15.64
N SER A 55 6.84 -3.66 -16.18
CA SER A 55 8.07 -3.54 -15.39
C SER A 55 8.17 -2.24 -14.61
N LYS A 56 7.23 -1.32 -14.82
CA LYS A 56 7.25 -0.03 -14.12
C LYS A 56 6.61 -0.16 -12.74
N PRO A 57 7.05 0.63 -11.75
CA PRO A 57 6.36 0.69 -10.48
C PRO A 57 4.93 1.21 -10.69
N ARG A 58 4.02 0.80 -9.82
CA ARG A 58 2.63 1.27 -9.90
C ARG A 58 2.55 2.70 -9.40
N ASP A 59 1.59 3.45 -9.96
CA ASP A 59 1.35 4.82 -9.54
C ASP A 59 0.72 4.86 -8.16
N VAL A 60 1.07 5.88 -7.38
CA VAL A 60 0.43 6.14 -6.09
C VAL A 60 -0.72 7.10 -6.36
N LEU A 61 -1.92 6.72 -5.92
CA LEU A 61 -3.16 7.42 -6.28
C LEU A 61 -3.69 8.34 -5.20
N MET A 62 -3.10 8.35 -4.01
CA MET A 62 -3.59 9.21 -2.94
C MET A 62 -2.43 9.74 -2.10
N THR A 63 -2.70 10.87 -1.44
CA THR A 63 -1.75 11.46 -0.50
C THR A 63 -1.88 10.75 0.85
N TYR A 64 -0.91 11.00 1.73
CA TYR A 64 -0.97 10.43 3.07
C TYR A 64 -2.20 10.94 3.84
N ASN A 65 -2.54 12.22 3.67
CA ASN A 65 -3.74 12.76 4.32
C ASN A 65 -5.00 12.08 3.82
N GLU A 66 -5.09 11.84 2.52
CA GLU A 66 -6.24 11.11 1.96
C GLU A 66 -6.32 9.70 2.52
N TRP A 67 -5.17 9.05 2.69
CA TRP A 67 -5.13 7.73 3.28
C TRP A 67 -5.63 7.74 4.73
N LEU A 68 -5.19 8.73 5.51
CA LEU A 68 -5.62 8.85 6.90
C LEU A 68 -7.13 9.04 7.00
N GLU A 69 -7.69 9.89 6.15
CA GLU A 69 -9.13 10.11 6.12
C GLU A 69 -9.88 8.82 5.78
N ARG A 70 -9.38 8.09 4.79
CA ARG A 70 -10.00 6.84 4.40
C ARG A 70 -9.93 5.81 5.50
N ARG A 71 -8.78 5.70 6.15
CA ARG A 71 -8.61 4.77 7.26
C ARG A 71 -9.58 5.08 8.39
N ASN A 72 -9.72 6.36 8.74
CA ASN A 72 -10.63 6.78 9.78
C ASN A 72 -12.08 6.46 9.43
N ALA A 73 -12.45 6.67 8.18
CA ALA A 73 -13.79 6.34 7.73
C ALA A 73 -14.08 4.85 7.83
N LEU A 74 -13.08 4.02 7.49
CA LEU A 74 -13.23 2.57 7.58
C LEU A 74 -13.34 2.11 9.03
N GLU A 75 -12.56 2.70 9.93
CA GLU A 75 -12.64 2.38 11.35
C GLU A 75 -13.99 2.78 11.93
N ASN A 76 -14.49 3.94 11.55
CA ASN A 76 -15.79 4.42 12.05
C ASN A 76 -16.96 3.58 11.56
N ARG A 77 -16.80 2.89 10.44
CA ARG A 77 -17.83 2.01 9.91
C ARG A 77 -17.96 0.69 10.67
N ALA A 78 -17.02 0.41 11.54
CA ALA A 78 -17.01 -0.85 12.27
C ALA A 78 -18.09 -0.89 13.36
N ASP A 79 -18.71 0.20 13.68
CA ASP A 79 -19.77 0.27 14.71
C ASP A 79 -21.09 -0.28 14.24
#